data_070a4402940706c489e11d6a45681987
#
_entry.id   070a4402940706c489e11d6a45681987
#
_cell.length_a   1.000
_cell.length_b   1.000
_cell.length_c   1.000
_cell.angle_alpha   90.00
_cell.angle_beta   90.00
_cell.angle_gamma   90.00
#
_symmetry.space_group_name_H-M   'P 1'
#
loop_
_entity.id
_entity.type
_entity.pdbx_description
1 polymer ?
#
loop_
_entity_poly.entity_id
_entity_poly.type
_entity_poly.pdbx_seq_one_letter_code
_entity_poly.pdbx_strand_id
1 'polypeptide(L)'
;ALLKAFNVHVVGSAAEREEDEVLVLKDAHNNPEVIVCAVPFFRDRDVRQSSEGESYRDKENRLVEGIISHYQKVYEEACKERNELGKSLPIIGMGHLFIAGSSIYKRSGEASGERDLYVGNLG
;
A
#
# COMPACT_ATOMS: atom_id res chain seq x y z
N ALA A 1 2.50 20.54 -7.95
CA ALA A 1 2.15 21.74 -7.16
C ALA A 1 0.65 22.01 -7.13
N LEU A 2 -0.08 21.91 -8.25
CA LEU A 2 -1.53 22.17 -8.30
C LEU A 2 -2.34 21.15 -7.47
N LEU A 3 -1.99 19.87 -7.50
CA LEU A 3 -2.68 18.81 -6.74
C LEU A 3 -2.57 19.02 -5.23
N LYS A 4 -1.46 19.53 -4.72
CA LYS A 4 -1.31 19.86 -3.30
C LYS A 4 -2.26 20.96 -2.83
N ALA A 5 -2.59 21.92 -3.71
CA ALA A 5 -3.56 22.97 -3.40
C ALA A 5 -4.99 22.42 -3.20
N PHE A 6 -5.29 21.27 -3.79
CA PHE A 6 -6.56 20.56 -3.62
C PHE A 6 -6.50 19.45 -2.57
N ASN A 7 -5.44 19.39 -1.77
CA ASN A 7 -5.21 18.33 -0.77
C ASN A 7 -5.19 16.91 -1.37
N VAL A 8 -4.69 16.80 -2.60
CA VAL A 8 -4.55 15.53 -3.32
C VAL A 8 -3.10 15.07 -3.23
N HIS A 9 -2.89 13.88 -2.70
CA HIS A 9 -1.61 13.20 -2.60
C HIS A 9 -1.51 12.12 -3.68
N VAL A 10 -0.42 12.09 -4.41
CA VAL A 10 -0.17 11.10 -5.47
C VAL A 10 1.15 10.41 -5.21
N VAL A 11 1.09 9.09 -5.05
CA VAL A 11 2.25 8.20 -4.97
C VAL A 11 2.20 7.28 -6.19
N GLY A 12 2.87 7.69 -7.26
CA GLY A 12 2.72 7.05 -8.58
C GLY A 12 3.74 5.94 -8.90
N SER A 13 4.79 5.83 -8.11
CA SER A 13 5.83 4.79 -8.25
C SER A 13 6.45 4.50 -6.89
N ALA A 14 7.06 3.32 -6.74
CA ALA A 14 7.81 3.01 -5.53
C ALA A 14 8.82 4.13 -5.25
N ALA A 15 8.75 4.67 -4.05
CA ALA A 15 9.64 5.73 -3.61
C ALA A 15 11.05 5.17 -3.36
N GLU A 16 12.06 6.03 -3.49
CA GLU A 16 13.43 5.66 -3.09
C GLU A 16 13.53 5.48 -1.57
N ARG A 17 12.62 6.12 -0.83
CA ARG A 17 12.55 6.09 0.62
C ARG A 17 11.13 5.74 1.04
N GLU A 18 11.01 4.74 1.90
CA GLU A 18 9.71 4.24 2.37
C GLU A 18 8.88 5.30 3.10
N GLU A 19 9.54 6.27 3.72
CA GLU A 19 8.87 7.40 4.40
C GLU A 19 8.07 8.31 3.46
N ASP A 20 8.42 8.34 2.16
CA ASP A 20 7.68 9.12 1.16
C ASP A 20 6.32 8.48 0.78
N GLU A 21 6.11 7.24 1.20
CA GLU A 21 4.85 6.50 1.05
C GLU A 21 3.97 6.58 2.32
N VAL A 22 4.44 7.24 3.37
CA VAL A 22 3.70 7.44 4.62
C VAL A 22 3.15 8.85 4.67
N LEU A 23 1.83 8.96 4.71
CA LEU A 23 1.12 10.24 4.71
C LEU A 23 0.43 10.45 6.05
N VAL A 24 0.73 11.55 6.73
CA VAL A 24 0.00 12.00 7.91
C VAL A 24 -1.08 12.97 7.47
N LEU A 25 -2.32 12.54 7.51
CA LEU A 25 -3.45 13.40 7.20
C LEU A 25 -3.91 14.13 8.46
N LYS A 26 -4.31 15.38 8.27
CA LYS A 26 -4.65 16.30 9.35
C LYS A 26 -6.07 16.82 9.17
N ASP A 27 -6.71 17.13 10.29
CA ASP A 27 -8.01 17.79 10.31
C ASP A 27 -7.93 19.28 9.88
N ALA A 28 -9.08 19.96 9.85
CA ALA A 28 -9.17 21.37 9.49
C ALA A 28 -8.40 22.30 10.45
N HIS A 29 -8.06 21.82 11.64
CA HIS A 29 -7.29 22.53 12.66
C HIS A 29 -5.80 22.17 12.66
N ASN A 30 -5.35 21.45 11.60
CA ASN A 30 -3.98 20.99 11.44
C ASN A 30 -3.52 19.96 12.49
N ASN A 31 -4.46 19.25 13.14
CA ASN A 31 -4.12 18.16 14.04
C ASN A 31 -4.03 16.85 13.26
N PRO A 32 -3.00 16.02 13.50
CA PRO A 32 -2.91 14.67 12.91
C PRO A 32 -4.12 13.82 13.31
N GLU A 33 -4.76 13.19 12.33
CA GLU A 33 -5.99 12.40 12.48
C GLU A 33 -5.81 10.95 12.07
N VAL A 34 -5.05 10.70 11.01
CA VAL A 34 -4.81 9.36 10.47
C VAL A 34 -3.48 9.29 9.74
N ILE A 35 -2.85 8.13 9.77
CA ILE A 35 -1.65 7.83 8.99
C ILE A 35 -2.05 6.88 7.87
N VAL A 36 -1.64 7.19 6.65
CA VAL A 36 -1.92 6.36 5.46
C VAL A 36 -0.60 5.87 4.86
N CYS A 37 -0.46 4.56 4.76
CA CYS A 37 0.58 3.92 3.96
C CYS A 37 0.07 3.83 2.52
N ALA A 38 0.57 4.68 1.64
CA ALA A 38 0.15 4.76 0.24
C ALA A 38 1.15 4.02 -0.65
N VAL A 39 1.03 2.69 -0.69
CA VAL A 39 1.96 1.83 -1.42
C VAL A 39 1.55 1.72 -2.88
N PRO A 40 2.37 2.16 -3.83
CA PRO A 40 2.03 2.14 -5.25
C PRO A 40 2.13 0.74 -5.85
N PHE A 41 1.72 0.61 -7.11
CA PHE A 41 1.95 -0.62 -7.87
C PHE A 41 3.45 -0.84 -8.10
N PHE A 42 3.92 -2.04 -7.77
CA PHE A 42 5.29 -2.45 -8.02
C PHE A 42 5.45 -3.06 -9.41
N ARG A 43 6.42 -2.56 -10.14
CA ARG A 43 6.94 -3.25 -11.31
C ARG A 43 7.99 -4.26 -10.87
N ASP A 44 8.12 -5.33 -11.62
CA ASP A 44 9.12 -6.37 -11.38
C ASP A 44 10.53 -5.81 -11.09
N ARG A 45 10.92 -4.77 -11.82
CA ARG A 45 12.20 -4.07 -11.65
C ARG A 45 12.35 -3.27 -10.37
N ASP A 46 11.24 -2.87 -9.74
CA ASP A 46 11.24 -2.02 -8.54
C ASP A 46 11.55 -2.85 -7.28
N VAL A 47 11.30 -4.16 -7.32
CA VAL A 47 11.41 -5.07 -6.17
C VAL A 47 12.43 -6.17 -6.35
N ARG A 48 12.96 -6.37 -7.55
CA ARG A 48 13.80 -7.50 -7.88
C ARG A 48 15.20 -7.10 -8.32
N GLN A 49 16.20 -7.68 -7.67
CA GLN A 49 17.54 -7.78 -8.21
C GLN A 49 17.62 -9.09 -9.00
N SER A 50 17.75 -8.99 -10.33
CA SER A 50 17.90 -10.17 -11.18
C SER A 50 19.28 -10.81 -10.99
N SER A 51 19.30 -12.12 -10.75
CA SER A 51 20.52 -12.94 -10.80
C SER A 51 20.50 -13.79 -12.05
N GLU A 52 21.66 -13.94 -12.68
CA GLU A 52 21.82 -14.83 -13.83
C GLU A 52 21.56 -16.30 -13.41
N GLY A 53 20.77 -17.02 -14.21
CA GLY A 53 20.52 -18.45 -14.00
C GLY A 53 19.34 -18.81 -13.10
N GLU A 54 18.53 -17.84 -12.67
CA GLU A 54 17.33 -18.12 -11.85
C GLU A 54 16.22 -18.82 -12.63
N SER A 55 15.56 -19.79 -11.97
CA SER A 55 14.33 -20.38 -12.47
C SER A 55 13.16 -19.38 -12.42
N TYR A 56 12.11 -19.63 -13.23
CA TYR A 56 10.89 -18.80 -13.20
C TYR A 56 10.24 -18.75 -11.81
N ARG A 57 10.24 -19.89 -11.12
CA ARG A 57 9.68 -20.02 -9.76
C ARG A 57 10.46 -19.22 -8.71
N ASP A 58 11.78 -19.17 -8.83
CA ASP A 58 12.62 -18.38 -7.93
C ASP A 58 12.38 -16.88 -8.13
N LYS A 59 12.15 -16.48 -9.37
CA LYS A 59 11.80 -15.09 -9.72
C LYS A 59 10.47 -14.67 -9.12
N GLU A 60 9.46 -15.53 -9.20
CA GLU A 60 8.14 -15.27 -8.63
C GLU A 60 8.21 -15.18 -7.10
N ASN A 61 8.89 -16.09 -6.44
CA ASN A 61 9.07 -16.07 -4.99
C ASN A 61 9.78 -14.79 -4.53
N ARG A 62 10.83 -14.37 -5.21
CA ARG A 62 11.56 -13.14 -4.88
C ARG A 62 10.71 -11.89 -5.08
N LEU A 63 9.86 -11.87 -6.10
CA LEU A 63 8.92 -10.77 -6.30
C LEU A 63 7.95 -10.67 -5.11
N VAL A 64 7.37 -11.79 -4.70
CA VAL A 64 6.45 -11.85 -3.55
C VAL A 64 7.16 -11.42 -2.26
N GLU A 65 8.33 -11.96 -1.99
CA GLU A 65 9.15 -11.57 -0.82
C GLU A 65 9.52 -10.09 -0.83
N GLY A 66 9.88 -9.56 -1.99
CA GLY A 66 10.19 -8.14 -2.16
C GLY A 66 9.00 -7.24 -1.87
N ILE A 67 7.81 -7.60 -2.35
CA ILE A 67 6.57 -6.89 -2.08
C ILE A 67 6.24 -6.93 -0.58
N ILE A 68 6.27 -8.10 0.04
CA ILE A 68 6.00 -8.25 1.48
C ILE A 68 6.99 -7.41 2.31
N SER A 69 8.28 -7.49 2.00
CA SER A 69 9.32 -6.73 2.69
C SER A 69 9.10 -5.22 2.57
N HIS A 70 8.68 -4.75 1.39
CA HIS A 70 8.42 -3.31 1.20
C HIS A 70 7.22 -2.84 2.02
N TYR A 71 6.09 -3.56 1.98
CA TYR A 71 4.93 -3.22 2.81
C TYR A 71 5.26 -3.21 4.30
N GLN A 72 6.10 -4.15 4.73
CA GLN A 72 6.53 -4.23 6.12
C GLN A 72 7.36 -2.99 6.52
N LYS A 73 8.30 -2.57 5.69
CA LYS A 73 9.10 -1.37 5.94
C LYS A 73 8.25 -0.09 5.96
N VAL A 74 7.32 0.06 5.03
CA VAL A 74 6.39 1.22 5.03
C VAL A 74 5.55 1.24 6.29
N TYR A 75 5.07 0.08 6.74
CA TYR A 75 4.33 -0.04 8.00
C TYR A 75 5.19 0.33 9.22
N GLU A 76 6.45 -0.12 9.25
CA GLU A 76 7.40 0.23 10.32
C GLU A 76 7.65 1.74 10.39
N GLU A 77 7.81 2.40 9.23
CA GLU A 77 7.93 3.87 9.17
C GLU A 77 6.63 4.56 9.64
N ALA A 78 5.46 4.05 9.29
CA ALA A 78 4.19 4.58 9.80
C ALA A 78 4.06 4.44 11.32
N CYS A 79 4.52 3.33 11.89
CA CYS A 79 4.56 3.12 13.34
C CYS A 79 5.53 4.08 14.03
N LYS A 80 6.68 4.32 13.42
CA LYS A 80 7.68 5.28 13.92
C LYS A 80 7.10 6.70 13.91
N GLU A 81 6.51 7.13 12.80
CA GLU A 81 5.84 8.43 12.69
C GLU A 81 4.72 8.58 13.75
N ARG A 82 3.90 7.56 13.96
CA ARG A 82 2.87 7.54 14.99
C ARG A 82 3.45 7.74 16.39
N ASN A 83 4.56 7.07 16.68
CA ASN A 83 5.24 7.18 17.98
C ASN A 83 5.84 8.57 18.20
N GLU A 84 6.43 9.17 17.17
CA GLU A 84 6.98 10.53 17.21
C GLU A 84 5.89 11.58 17.43
N LEU A 85 4.70 11.39 16.86
CA LEU A 85 3.54 12.25 17.07
C LEU A 85 2.92 12.10 18.49
N GLY A 86 3.26 11.02 19.21
CA GLY A 86 2.79 10.76 20.55
C GLY A 86 1.27 10.55 20.67
N LYS A 87 0.59 10.17 19.59
CA LYS A 87 -0.86 9.97 19.52
C LYS A 87 -1.17 8.56 19.05
N SER A 88 -2.26 7.98 19.57
CA SER A 88 -2.79 6.71 19.10
C SER A 88 -3.62 6.90 17.82
N LEU A 89 -2.93 7.17 16.72
CA LEU A 89 -3.57 7.36 15.42
C LEU A 89 -3.81 6.02 14.71
N PRO A 90 -4.93 5.87 13.99
CA PRO A 90 -5.12 4.72 13.12
C PRO A 90 -4.12 4.76 11.96
N ILE A 91 -3.70 3.57 11.53
CA ILE A 91 -2.86 3.39 10.33
C ILE A 91 -3.71 2.66 9.30
N ILE A 92 -3.83 3.23 8.10
CA ILE A 92 -4.56 2.67 6.98
C ILE A 92 -3.55 2.27 5.90
N GLY A 93 -3.57 1.01 5.48
CA GLY A 93 -2.80 0.52 4.34
C GLY A 93 -3.61 0.64 3.06
N MET A 94 -3.01 1.24 2.03
CA MET A 94 -3.51 1.27 0.67
C MET A 94 -2.48 0.61 -0.25
N GLY A 95 -2.96 -0.09 -1.26
CA GLY A 95 -2.05 -0.71 -2.21
C GLY A 95 -2.75 -1.14 -3.48
N HIS A 96 -1.97 -1.44 -4.50
CA HIS A 96 -2.42 -1.99 -5.76
C HIS A 96 -1.81 -3.39 -5.92
N LEU A 97 -2.54 -4.40 -5.49
CA LEU A 97 -2.09 -5.79 -5.43
C LEU A 97 -3.12 -6.73 -6.03
N PHE A 98 -2.63 -7.84 -6.62
CA PHE A 98 -3.45 -9.01 -6.88
C PHE A 98 -3.39 -9.92 -5.65
N ILE A 99 -4.53 -10.08 -4.96
CA ILE A 99 -4.62 -10.90 -3.75
C ILE A 99 -5.50 -12.11 -4.04
N ALA A 100 -4.93 -13.31 -3.85
CA ALA A 100 -5.67 -14.56 -3.91
C ALA A 100 -6.08 -15.00 -2.50
N GLY A 101 -7.24 -15.66 -2.39
CA GLY A 101 -7.70 -16.23 -1.12
C GLY A 101 -8.37 -15.25 -0.16
N SER A 102 -8.72 -14.04 -0.62
CA SER A 102 -9.53 -13.11 0.17
C SER A 102 -10.98 -13.60 0.28
N SER A 103 -11.59 -13.43 1.45
CA SER A 103 -13.02 -13.64 1.63
C SER A 103 -13.75 -12.30 1.58
N ILE A 104 -14.84 -12.27 0.80
CA ILE A 104 -15.71 -11.09 0.72
C ILE A 104 -16.79 -11.25 1.79
N TYR A 105 -16.89 -10.27 2.69
CA TYR A 105 -17.98 -10.23 3.65
C TYR A 105 -19.25 -9.75 2.97
N LYS A 106 -20.19 -10.67 2.71
CA LYS A 106 -21.52 -10.31 2.23
C LYS A 106 -22.43 -10.06 3.43
N ARG A 107 -22.81 -8.82 3.65
CA ARG A 107 -23.86 -8.47 4.59
C ARG A 107 -25.19 -8.93 4.02
N SER A 108 -25.85 -9.88 4.68
CA SER A 108 -27.15 -10.38 4.23
C SER A 108 -28.19 -9.26 4.35
N GLY A 109 -28.76 -8.83 3.22
CA GLY A 109 -29.98 -8.02 3.17
C GLY A 109 -29.87 -6.61 2.62
N GLU A 110 -28.70 -6.10 2.27
CA GLU A 110 -28.58 -4.82 1.58
C GLU A 110 -27.90 -5.01 0.22
N ALA A 111 -28.57 -4.50 -0.83
CA ALA A 111 -27.91 -4.30 -2.11
C ALA A 111 -26.87 -3.19 -1.93
N SER A 112 -25.64 -3.55 -1.56
CA SER A 112 -24.53 -2.60 -1.60
C SER A 112 -24.29 -2.26 -3.07
N GLY A 113 -24.22 -0.97 -3.39
CA GLY A 113 -23.85 -0.52 -4.73
C GLY A 113 -22.39 -0.79 -5.10
N GLU A 114 -21.68 -1.57 -4.30
CA GLU A 114 -20.34 -2.02 -4.55
C GLU A 114 -20.36 -3.17 -5.56
N ARG A 115 -19.79 -2.92 -6.72
CA ARG A 115 -19.53 -3.98 -7.70
C ARG A 115 -18.39 -4.84 -7.19
N ASP A 116 -18.65 -6.13 -7.04
CA ASP A 116 -17.59 -7.14 -6.93
C ASP A 116 -16.74 -7.08 -8.20
N LEU A 117 -15.60 -6.43 -8.14
CA LEU A 117 -14.60 -6.51 -9.20
C LEU A 117 -13.93 -7.89 -9.11
N TYR A 118 -14.47 -8.84 -9.82
CA TYR A 118 -13.75 -10.07 -10.15
C TYR A 118 -12.60 -9.68 -11.08
N VAL A 119 -11.42 -9.51 -10.53
CA VAL A 119 -10.22 -9.55 -11.33
C VAL A 119 -9.99 -11.02 -11.67
N GLY A 120 -10.23 -11.35 -12.93
CA GLY A 120 -10.25 -12.71 -13.40
C GLY A 120 -8.99 -13.48 -13.01
N ASN A 121 -9.22 -14.68 -12.56
CA ASN A 121 -8.18 -15.68 -12.37
C ASN A 121 -7.57 -15.96 -13.75
N LEU A 122 -6.37 -15.48 -13.99
CA LEU A 122 -5.55 -15.94 -15.08
C LEU A 122 -4.97 -17.27 -14.62
N GLY A 123 -5.67 -18.35 -15.00
CA GLY A 123 -5.21 -19.72 -14.84
C GLY A 123 -3.98 -20.02 -15.67
#